data_04c39fa5612822d79ee299b2c169c0b4
#
_entry.id   04c39fa5612822d79ee299b2c169c0b4
#
_cell.length_a   1.000
_cell.length_b   1.000
_cell.length_c   1.000
_cell.angle_alpha   90.00
_cell.angle_beta   90.00
_cell.angle_gamma   90.00
#
_symmetry.space_group_name_H-M   'P 1'
#
loop_
_entity.id
_entity.type
_entity.pdbx_description
1 polymer ?
#
loop_
_entity_poly.entity_id
_entity_poly.type
_entity_poly.pdbx_seq_one_letter_code
_entity_poly.pdbx_strand_id
1 'polypeptide(L)'
;MPEYRETYTREGIDFTVTNRQGNVCLLVGTYRHSPTLHTYEVHRLRMKKAHPESANAGQLILCSPSESEWGRYAWTHLTLAAAQEQFDTLANQAGGVAA
;
A
#
# COMPACT_ATOMS: atom_id res chain seq x y z
N MET A 1 -2.70 9.05 10.17
CA MET A 1 -2.60 8.49 8.83
C MET A 1 -1.17 8.09 8.56
N PRO A 2 -0.94 6.86 8.12
CA PRO A 2 0.41 6.37 7.98
C PRO A 2 1.10 7.00 6.77
N GLU A 3 2.24 7.61 7.02
CA GLU A 3 3.13 8.05 5.95
C GLU A 3 3.60 6.83 5.15
N TYR A 4 3.69 6.97 3.83
CA TYR A 4 4.16 5.88 2.98
C TYR A 4 5.58 5.47 3.34
N ARG A 5 5.80 4.16 3.44
CA ARG A 5 7.12 3.53 3.64
C ARG A 5 7.20 2.27 2.79
N GLU A 6 8.40 1.94 2.34
CA GLU A 6 8.61 0.74 1.53
C GLU A 6 8.59 -0.54 2.37
N THR A 7 8.86 -0.43 3.66
CA THR A 7 8.79 -1.55 4.60
C THR A 7 8.14 -1.10 5.89
N TYR A 8 7.31 -1.96 6.46
CA TYR A 8 6.71 -1.72 7.78
C TYR A 8 6.17 -3.01 8.36
N THR A 9 5.87 -2.97 9.66
CA THR A 9 5.28 -4.10 10.39
C THR A 9 3.89 -3.74 10.88
N ARG A 10 2.95 -4.66 10.70
CA ARG A 10 1.59 -4.51 11.22
C ARG A 10 1.10 -5.87 11.69
N GLU A 11 0.70 -5.96 12.97
CA GLU A 11 0.10 -7.15 13.56
C GLU A 11 0.95 -8.42 13.39
N GLY A 12 2.27 -8.30 13.54
CA GLY A 12 3.17 -9.44 13.43
C GLY A 12 3.49 -9.85 12.00
N ILE A 13 3.14 -9.03 11.04
CA ILE A 13 3.43 -9.27 9.62
C ILE A 13 4.39 -8.19 9.13
N ASP A 14 5.49 -8.61 8.54
CA ASP A 14 6.46 -7.71 7.94
C ASP A 14 6.12 -7.51 6.47
N PHE A 15 5.74 -6.28 6.11
CA PHE A 15 5.36 -5.92 4.75
C PHE A 15 6.51 -5.25 4.02
N THR A 16 6.66 -5.59 2.75
CA THR A 16 7.61 -4.97 1.84
C THR A 16 6.89 -4.61 0.54
N VAL A 17 7.09 -3.39 0.07
CA VAL A 17 6.63 -2.98 -1.25
C VAL A 17 7.56 -3.63 -2.27
N THR A 18 7.02 -4.56 -3.05
CA THR A 18 7.79 -5.28 -4.07
C THR A 18 7.65 -4.68 -5.45
N ASN A 19 6.60 -3.89 -5.66
CA ASN A 19 6.37 -3.23 -6.93
C ASN A 19 5.58 -1.95 -6.70
N ARG A 20 5.90 -0.91 -7.45
CA ARG A 20 5.19 0.36 -7.39
C ARG A 20 5.14 0.99 -8.76
N GLN A 21 3.96 1.45 -9.15
CA GLN A 21 3.78 2.21 -10.37
C GLN A 21 2.87 3.41 -10.05
N GLY A 22 3.45 4.61 -10.11
CA GLY A 22 2.74 5.81 -9.70
C GLY A 22 2.33 5.73 -8.24
N ASN A 23 1.04 5.81 -7.97
CA ASN A 23 0.47 5.73 -6.62
C ASN A 23 -0.09 4.35 -6.28
N VAL A 24 0.21 3.34 -7.07
CA VAL A 24 -0.22 1.96 -6.83
C VAL A 24 0.96 1.14 -6.36
N CYS A 25 0.78 0.40 -5.27
CA CYS A 25 1.81 -0.47 -4.69
C CYS A 25 1.30 -1.90 -4.59
N LEU A 26 2.19 -2.85 -4.85
CA LEU A 26 2.02 -4.25 -4.52
C LEU A 26 2.92 -4.58 -3.34
N LEU A 27 2.35 -5.14 -2.28
CA LEU A 27 3.07 -5.47 -1.06
C LEU A 27 3.01 -6.96 -0.79
N VAL A 28 4.13 -7.50 -0.32
CA VAL A 28 4.19 -8.87 0.20
C VAL A 28 4.40 -8.80 1.70
N GLY A 29 3.52 -9.48 2.45
CA GLY A 29 3.62 -9.63 3.89
C GLY A 29 4.11 -11.01 4.25
N THR A 30 5.05 -11.08 5.18
CA THR A 30 5.57 -12.34 5.70
C THR A 30 5.29 -12.40 7.19
N TYR A 31 4.67 -13.49 7.65
CA TYR A 31 4.34 -13.66 9.06
C TYR A 31 5.61 -13.96 9.85
N ARG A 32 5.87 -13.19 10.91
CA ARG A 32 7.08 -13.36 11.74
C ARG A 32 7.19 -14.75 12.35
N HIS A 33 6.06 -15.29 12.82
CA HIS A 33 6.03 -16.60 13.47
C HIS A 33 5.86 -17.76 12.49
N SER A 34 5.69 -17.49 11.22
CA SER A 34 5.53 -18.48 10.17
C SER A 34 6.12 -17.92 8.87
N PRO A 35 7.46 -17.89 8.73
CA PRO A 35 8.12 -17.20 7.62
C PRO A 35 7.81 -17.75 6.22
N THR A 36 7.20 -18.93 6.14
CA THR A 36 6.75 -19.49 4.86
C THR A 36 5.33 -19.07 4.49
N LEU A 37 4.63 -18.41 5.42
CA LEU A 37 3.27 -17.94 5.20
C LEU A 37 3.30 -16.49 4.76
N HIS A 38 2.61 -16.20 3.66
CA HIS A 38 2.58 -14.86 3.07
C HIS A 38 1.16 -14.36 2.89
N THR A 39 1.01 -13.05 2.90
CA THR A 39 -0.20 -12.35 2.47
C THR A 39 0.21 -11.27 1.48
N TYR A 40 -0.74 -10.82 0.66
CA TYR A 40 -0.46 -9.86 -0.39
C TYR A 40 -1.46 -8.73 -0.30
N GLU A 41 -0.98 -7.49 -0.48
CA GLU A 41 -1.83 -6.32 -0.46
C GLU A 41 -1.57 -5.44 -1.67
N VAL A 42 -2.60 -4.76 -2.10
CA VAL A 42 -2.51 -3.71 -3.11
C VAL A 42 -2.99 -2.42 -2.47
N HIS A 43 -2.19 -1.38 -2.57
CA HIS A 43 -2.51 -0.08 -2.00
C HIS A 43 -2.55 0.99 -3.08
N ARG A 44 -3.51 1.91 -2.96
CA ARG A 44 -3.52 3.17 -3.69
C ARG A 44 -3.10 4.25 -2.72
N LEU A 45 -1.94 4.85 -2.98
CA LEU A 45 -1.41 5.90 -2.14
C LEU A 45 -2.10 7.23 -2.47
N ARG A 46 -2.19 8.11 -1.48
CA ARG A 46 -2.73 9.45 -1.68
C ARG A 46 -1.87 10.49 -0.99
N MET A 47 -1.84 11.68 -1.55
CA MET A 47 -1.25 12.83 -0.88
C MET A 47 -2.26 13.36 0.13
N LYS A 48 -1.82 13.51 1.36
CA LYS A 48 -2.66 14.04 2.43
C LYS A 48 -1.87 15.07 3.22
N LYS A 49 -2.59 16.01 3.81
CA LYS A 49 -1.97 17.03 4.65
C LYS A 49 -1.46 16.40 5.95
N ALA A 50 -0.20 16.67 6.27
CA ALA A 50 0.40 16.15 7.49
C ALA A 50 -0.33 16.68 8.74
N HIS A 51 -0.37 15.84 9.77
CA HIS A 51 -1.00 16.20 11.05
C HIS A 51 -0.35 17.48 11.62
N PRO A 52 -1.13 18.38 12.24
CA PRO A 52 -0.59 19.62 12.78
C PRO A 52 0.54 19.45 13.80
N GLU A 53 0.58 18.30 14.48
CA GLU A 53 1.61 18.00 15.47
C GLU A 53 2.85 17.30 14.89
N SER A 54 2.84 17.00 13.59
CA SER A 54 3.99 16.33 12.97
C SER A 54 5.05 17.34 12.58
N ALA A 55 6.29 16.85 12.35
CA ALA A 55 7.38 17.67 11.87
C ALA A 55 7.10 18.29 10.49
N ASN A 56 6.21 17.66 9.73
CA ASN A 56 5.83 18.09 8.38
C ASN A 56 4.50 18.86 8.35
N ALA A 57 4.05 19.38 9.50
CA ALA A 57 2.76 20.05 9.62
C ALA A 57 2.53 21.07 8.50
N GLY A 58 1.36 21.00 7.89
CA GLY A 58 0.97 21.89 6.80
C GLY A 58 1.44 21.47 5.42
N GLN A 59 2.31 20.47 5.32
CA GLN A 59 2.80 19.94 4.04
C GLN A 59 1.96 18.76 3.57
N LEU A 60 1.90 18.55 2.26
CA LEU A 60 1.32 17.35 1.70
C LEU A 60 2.36 16.24 1.72
N ILE A 61 1.98 15.09 2.26
CA ILE A 61 2.83 13.90 2.30
C ILE A 61 2.13 12.72 1.64
N LEU A 62 2.91 11.81 1.07
CA LEU A 62 2.39 10.60 0.47
C LEU A 62 2.04 9.62 1.59
N CYS A 63 0.79 9.15 1.59
CA CYS A 63 0.27 8.29 2.66
C CYS A 63 -0.23 6.96 2.13
N SER A 64 0.02 5.92 2.92
CA SER A 64 -0.62 4.61 2.75
C SER A 64 -2.07 4.66 3.22
N PRO A 65 -2.94 3.75 2.75
CA PRO A 65 -4.32 3.68 3.22
C PRO A 65 -4.41 3.41 4.72
N SER A 66 -5.39 4.02 5.38
CA SER A 66 -5.73 3.72 6.77
C SER A 66 -6.75 2.56 6.83
N GLU A 67 -7.01 2.05 8.04
CA GLU A 67 -7.95 0.93 8.21
C GLU A 67 -9.34 1.22 7.63
N SER A 68 -9.82 2.45 7.76
CA SER A 68 -11.13 2.83 7.24
C SER A 68 -11.19 2.89 5.70
N GLU A 69 -10.05 2.80 5.05
CA GLU A 69 -9.96 2.90 3.59
C GLU A 69 -9.84 1.53 2.90
N TRP A 70 -9.88 0.44 3.68
CA TRP A 70 -9.85 -0.91 3.12
C TRP A 70 -11.08 -1.18 2.26
N GLY A 71 -10.86 -1.84 1.12
CA GLY A 71 -11.91 -2.05 0.12
C GLY A 71 -12.07 -0.91 -0.87
N ARG A 72 -11.42 0.23 -0.64
CA ARG A 72 -11.49 1.39 -1.51
C ARG A 72 -10.11 1.86 -1.97
N TYR A 73 -9.14 1.84 -1.07
CA TYR A 73 -7.75 2.24 -1.35
C TYR A 73 -6.75 1.17 -0.96
N ALA A 74 -7.22 0.09 -0.35
CA ALA A 74 -6.38 -1.05 0.01
C ALA A 74 -7.18 -2.34 -0.11
N TRP A 75 -6.51 -3.40 -0.52
CA TRP A 75 -7.12 -4.73 -0.67
C TRP A 75 -6.11 -5.79 -0.27
N THR A 76 -6.62 -6.87 0.35
CA THR A 76 -5.83 -8.02 0.74
C THR A 76 -6.16 -9.19 -0.18
N HIS A 77 -5.14 -9.92 -0.58
CA HIS A 77 -5.27 -11.10 -1.44
C HIS A 77 -4.54 -12.28 -0.83
N LEU A 78 -5.07 -13.48 -1.06
CA LEU A 78 -4.47 -14.72 -0.59
C LEU A 78 -3.36 -15.22 -1.50
N THR A 79 -3.34 -14.80 -2.76
CA THR A 79 -2.36 -15.25 -3.74
C THR A 79 -1.68 -14.06 -4.40
N LEU A 80 -0.42 -14.27 -4.78
CA LEU A 80 0.32 -13.27 -5.54
C LEU A 80 -0.33 -13.00 -6.89
N ALA A 81 -0.85 -14.04 -7.54
CA ALA A 81 -1.48 -13.88 -8.85
C ALA A 81 -2.67 -12.93 -8.80
N ALA A 82 -3.54 -13.07 -7.79
CA ALA A 82 -4.71 -12.19 -7.62
C ALA A 82 -4.28 -10.75 -7.32
N ALA A 83 -3.29 -10.59 -6.45
CA ALA A 83 -2.76 -9.26 -6.11
C ALA A 83 -2.10 -8.60 -7.32
N GLN A 84 -1.33 -9.35 -8.10
CA GLN A 84 -0.67 -8.85 -9.30
C GLN A 84 -1.69 -8.40 -10.34
N GLU A 85 -2.76 -9.18 -10.53
CA GLU A 85 -3.82 -8.83 -11.46
C GLU A 85 -4.48 -7.51 -11.08
N GLN A 86 -4.81 -7.32 -9.80
CA GLN A 86 -5.39 -6.06 -9.34
C GLN A 86 -4.40 -4.91 -9.47
N PHE A 87 -3.14 -5.14 -9.10
CA PHE A 87 -2.09 -4.13 -9.25
C PHE A 87 -1.98 -3.66 -10.70
N ASP A 88 -1.93 -4.61 -11.64
CA ASP A 88 -1.82 -4.30 -13.06
C ASP A 88 -3.04 -3.52 -13.56
N THR A 89 -4.23 -3.90 -13.13
CA THR A 89 -5.46 -3.20 -13.49
C THR A 89 -5.45 -1.75 -13.03
N LEU A 90 -5.11 -1.53 -11.75
CA LEU A 90 -5.07 -0.18 -11.19
C LEU A 90 -3.94 0.66 -11.80
N ALA A 91 -2.78 0.07 -12.00
CA ALA A 91 -1.65 0.76 -12.62
C ALA A 91 -1.96 1.16 -14.07
N ASN A 92 -2.63 0.28 -14.82
CA ASN A 92 -3.03 0.56 -16.19
C ASN A 92 -4.11 1.64 -16.24
N GLN A 93 -5.06 1.65 -15.31
CA GLN A 93 -6.06 2.71 -15.24
C GLN A 93 -5.40 4.06 -15.01
N ALA A 94 -4.46 4.14 -14.08
CA ALA A 94 -3.74 5.37 -13.81
C ALA A 94 -2.92 5.81 -15.03
N GLY A 95 -2.23 4.89 -15.68
CA GLY A 95 -1.46 5.17 -16.89
C GLY A 95 -2.36 5.52 -18.07
N GLY A 96 -3.49 4.84 -18.22
CA GLY A 96 -4.46 5.11 -19.27
C GLY A 96 -5.08 6.50 -19.17
N VAL A 97 -5.33 6.95 -17.94
CA VAL A 97 -5.84 8.30 -17.72
C VAL A 97 -4.79 9.35 -18.07
N ALA A 98 -3.52 9.07 -17.81
CA ALA A 98 -2.43 9.97 -18.15
C ALA A 98 -2.10 9.99 -19.64
N ALA A 99 -2.44 8.94 -20.31
CA ALA A 99 -2.27 8.84 -21.74
C ALA A 99 -3.40 9.57 -22.48
#